data_65063313b6c268c8adcef762a42d34e7
#
_entry.id   65063313b6c268c8adcef762a42d34e7
#
_cell.length_a   1.000
_cell.length_b   1.000
_cell.length_c   1.000
_cell.angle_alpha   90.00
_cell.angle_beta   90.00
_cell.angle_gamma   90.00
#
_symmetry.space_group_name_H-M   'P 1'
#
loop_
_entity.id
_entity.type
_entity.pdbx_description
1 polymer ?
#
loop_
_entity_poly.entity_id
_entity_poly.type
_entity_poly.pdbx_seq_one_letter_code
_entity_poly.pdbx_strand_id
1 'polypeptide(L)'
;KWAKDLNCPVLVHVHTKKGKGYPPAEREPERYHGVGKFDPRMGVPREHKRDFSAVFGDELCKLAKNDETICAITAAMRDGTGLHDFSEQYPVRFFDVGIAEGHAVAMAAGMAKQGLTPVVAIYSSFLQRAYDQLIHDTALSDLHVVFAVDRAGMVGADGETHHGIFDATFLSEIPNMTVLCPSNFAELRTMLDRAVNEIKGPVAIRYPRGGEGDYKENSGRQNLVVLREGEDITLCAYGTMINNVLGAAEILHKQGIEARVVKINAISPLYDRDMREVIGKTKAMLVAEECAGVGCMGQRMAAILGWNKISPERLELCNLGKAFPAQGTVEELYREFGLDAESLAKKAAEVLR
;
A
#
# COMPACT_ATOMS: atom_id res chain seq x y z
N LYS A 1 4.89 28.24 -34.79
CA LYS A 1 5.92 28.84 -35.68
C LYS A 1 6.25 30.27 -35.21
N TRP A 2 5.25 31.17 -35.16
CA TRP A 2 5.45 32.58 -34.79
C TRP A 2 6.24 32.77 -33.49
N ALA A 3 5.89 32.05 -32.40
CA ALA A 3 6.63 32.13 -31.12
C ALA A 3 8.09 31.70 -31.24
N LYS A 4 8.40 30.75 -32.16
CA LYS A 4 9.77 30.28 -32.40
C LYS A 4 10.63 31.38 -33.10
N ASP A 5 10.00 32.24 -33.87
CA ASP A 5 10.69 33.27 -34.65
C ASP A 5 10.93 34.54 -33.81
N LEU A 6 10.35 34.63 -32.61
CA LEU A 6 10.61 35.69 -31.64
C LEU A 6 11.92 35.48 -30.92
N ASN A 7 12.81 36.44 -31.01
CA ASN A 7 14.13 36.35 -30.35
C ASN A 7 14.09 36.92 -28.91
N CYS A 8 13.08 36.49 -28.12
CA CYS A 8 12.86 36.89 -26.73
C CYS A 8 12.11 35.76 -25.96
N PRO A 9 12.09 35.78 -24.61
CA PRO A 9 11.27 34.89 -23.84
C PRO A 9 9.80 35.03 -24.23
N VAL A 10 9.13 33.89 -24.49
CA VAL A 10 7.74 33.84 -24.95
C VAL A 10 6.94 32.86 -24.12
N LEU A 11 5.81 33.29 -23.55
CA LEU A 11 4.83 32.44 -22.91
C LEU A 11 3.77 32.03 -23.94
N VAL A 12 3.66 30.72 -24.21
CA VAL A 12 2.59 30.17 -25.05
C VAL A 12 1.53 29.55 -24.15
N HIS A 13 0.43 30.23 -23.95
CA HIS A 13 -0.69 29.72 -23.15
C HIS A 13 -1.64 28.93 -24.04
N VAL A 14 -1.76 27.63 -23.80
CA VAL A 14 -2.61 26.70 -24.57
C VAL A 14 -3.75 26.21 -23.70
N HIS A 15 -4.98 26.46 -24.14
CA HIS A 15 -6.20 25.88 -23.52
C HIS A 15 -6.55 24.56 -24.20
N THR A 16 -6.61 23.50 -23.44
CA THR A 16 -7.04 22.18 -23.90
C THR A 16 -8.33 21.76 -23.21
N LYS A 17 -9.06 20.83 -23.80
CA LYS A 17 -10.20 20.17 -23.17
C LYS A 17 -9.93 18.68 -23.13
N LYS A 18 -9.80 18.11 -21.92
CA LYS A 18 -9.60 16.67 -21.71
C LYS A 18 -10.77 15.88 -22.30
N GLY A 19 -10.47 14.81 -23.04
CA GLY A 19 -11.49 14.01 -23.73
C GLY A 19 -12.07 14.63 -25.02
N LYS A 20 -11.48 15.71 -25.54
CA LYS A 20 -11.96 16.41 -26.75
C LYS A 20 -12.20 15.46 -27.92
N GLY A 21 -13.41 15.52 -28.51
CA GLY A 21 -13.83 14.68 -29.62
C GLY A 21 -14.65 13.45 -29.22
N TYR A 22 -14.78 13.16 -27.93
CA TYR A 22 -15.61 12.08 -27.39
C TYR A 22 -16.53 12.64 -26.30
N PRO A 23 -17.83 12.93 -26.58
CA PRO A 23 -18.71 13.62 -25.65
C PRO A 23 -18.83 12.99 -24.25
N PRO A 24 -18.80 11.64 -24.08
CA PRO A 24 -18.77 11.05 -22.73
C PRO A 24 -17.52 11.43 -21.94
N ALA A 25 -16.33 11.39 -22.56
CA ALA A 25 -15.07 11.79 -21.91
C ALA A 25 -14.98 13.30 -21.66
N GLU A 26 -15.62 14.12 -22.50
CA GLU A 26 -15.69 15.57 -22.29
C GLU A 26 -16.55 15.94 -21.07
N ARG A 27 -17.55 15.10 -20.75
CA ARG A 27 -18.45 15.29 -19.60
C ARG A 27 -17.88 14.72 -18.30
N GLU A 28 -17.21 13.57 -18.39
CA GLU A 28 -16.64 12.85 -17.24
C GLU A 28 -15.15 12.54 -17.50
N PRO A 29 -14.26 13.57 -17.59
CA PRO A 29 -12.88 13.37 -18.06
C PRO A 29 -12.03 12.50 -17.13
N GLU A 30 -12.33 12.46 -15.84
CA GLU A 30 -11.63 11.62 -14.87
C GLU A 30 -11.90 10.14 -15.10
N ARG A 31 -13.17 9.78 -15.37
CA ARG A 31 -13.60 8.41 -15.66
C ARG A 31 -12.95 7.82 -16.91
N TYR A 32 -12.57 8.67 -17.86
CA TYR A 32 -11.91 8.29 -19.11
C TYR A 32 -10.40 8.53 -19.10
N HIS A 33 -9.80 8.75 -17.91
CA HIS A 33 -8.38 9.02 -17.81
C HIS A 33 -7.52 7.76 -18.01
N GLY A 34 -7.88 6.65 -17.37
CA GLY A 34 -7.18 5.37 -17.47
C GLY A 34 -8.22 4.25 -17.66
N VAL A 35 -8.55 3.95 -18.91
CA VAL A 35 -9.63 3.01 -19.24
C VAL A 35 -9.08 1.73 -19.85
N GLY A 36 -9.66 0.58 -19.46
CA GLY A 36 -9.48 -0.69 -20.16
C GLY A 36 -10.24 -0.71 -21.50
N LYS A 37 -10.37 -1.89 -22.10
CA LYS A 37 -11.20 -2.07 -23.32
C LYS A 37 -12.66 -1.79 -23.02
N PHE A 38 -13.32 -0.94 -23.82
CA PHE A 38 -14.74 -0.66 -23.74
C PHE A 38 -15.33 -0.42 -25.13
N ASP A 39 -16.65 -0.56 -25.29
CA ASP A 39 -17.36 -0.17 -26.52
C ASP A 39 -17.58 1.37 -26.53
N PRO A 40 -17.04 2.11 -27.51
CA PRO A 40 -17.20 3.55 -27.58
C PRO A 40 -18.66 4.04 -27.68
N ARG A 41 -19.60 3.17 -28.09
CA ARG A 41 -21.03 3.51 -28.17
C ARG A 41 -21.70 3.43 -26.80
N MET A 42 -21.23 2.50 -25.96
CA MET A 42 -21.79 2.26 -24.60
C MET A 42 -21.05 3.07 -23.54
N GLY A 43 -19.83 3.52 -23.83
CA GLY A 43 -18.95 4.15 -22.87
C GLY A 43 -18.31 3.14 -21.90
N VAL A 44 -17.54 3.64 -20.93
CA VAL A 44 -16.94 2.83 -19.88
C VAL A 44 -18.04 2.31 -18.94
N PRO A 45 -18.10 1.01 -18.61
CA PRO A 45 -19.06 0.48 -17.64
C PRO A 45 -18.99 1.20 -16.30
N ARG A 46 -20.14 1.39 -15.64
CA ARG A 46 -20.19 1.97 -14.27
C ARG A 46 -19.94 0.96 -13.19
N GLU A 47 -20.15 -0.32 -13.49
CA GLU A 47 -19.89 -1.40 -12.54
C GLU A 47 -18.38 -1.68 -12.48
N HIS A 48 -17.80 -1.46 -11.32
CA HIS A 48 -16.45 -1.87 -10.99
C HIS A 48 -16.49 -3.13 -10.12
N LYS A 49 -15.60 -4.09 -10.37
CA LYS A 49 -15.35 -5.15 -9.38
C LYS A 49 -14.92 -4.46 -8.09
N ARG A 50 -15.47 -4.96 -6.97
CA ARG A 50 -15.11 -4.48 -5.64
C ARG A 50 -13.60 -4.66 -5.45
N ASP A 51 -12.91 -3.59 -5.12
CA ASP A 51 -11.48 -3.54 -4.88
C ASP A 51 -11.16 -2.84 -3.55
N PHE A 52 -9.87 -2.79 -3.20
CA PHE A 52 -9.44 -2.16 -1.94
C PHE A 52 -9.82 -0.68 -1.88
N SER A 53 -9.71 0.06 -2.98
CA SER A 53 -10.05 1.48 -3.03
C SER A 53 -11.55 1.71 -2.76
N ALA A 54 -12.43 0.91 -3.37
CA ALA A 54 -13.87 0.97 -3.13
C ALA A 54 -14.22 0.63 -1.66
N VAL A 55 -13.56 -0.40 -1.10
CA VAL A 55 -13.76 -0.80 0.31
C VAL A 55 -13.28 0.29 1.27
N PHE A 56 -12.16 0.94 0.96
CA PHE A 56 -11.66 2.08 1.73
C PHE A 56 -12.66 3.24 1.72
N GLY A 57 -13.14 3.65 0.55
CA GLY A 57 -14.11 4.75 0.42
C GLY A 57 -15.42 4.47 1.15
N ASP A 58 -15.98 3.25 0.96
CA ASP A 58 -17.18 2.78 1.67
C ASP A 58 -17.02 2.88 3.21
N GLU A 59 -15.89 2.43 3.72
CA GLU A 59 -15.65 2.41 5.16
C GLU A 59 -15.40 3.82 5.71
N LEU A 60 -14.67 4.66 4.97
CA LEU A 60 -14.44 6.04 5.37
C LEU A 60 -15.76 6.83 5.43
N CYS A 61 -16.68 6.61 4.49
CA CYS A 61 -18.02 7.21 4.54
C CYS A 61 -18.80 6.79 5.80
N LYS A 62 -18.70 5.53 6.22
CA LYS A 62 -19.36 5.05 7.45
C LYS A 62 -18.77 5.67 8.70
N LEU A 63 -17.43 5.77 8.78
CA LEU A 63 -16.75 6.42 9.90
C LEU A 63 -17.13 7.90 9.97
N ALA A 64 -17.08 8.62 8.85
CA ALA A 64 -17.40 10.03 8.75
C ALA A 64 -18.87 10.38 9.05
N LYS A 65 -19.77 9.42 8.95
CA LYS A 65 -21.17 9.56 9.37
C LYS A 65 -21.31 9.76 10.88
N ASN A 66 -20.42 9.14 11.64
CA ASN A 66 -20.46 9.13 13.10
C ASN A 66 -19.46 10.11 13.74
N ASP A 67 -18.50 10.62 12.95
CA ASP A 67 -17.49 11.58 13.40
C ASP A 67 -17.35 12.72 12.40
N GLU A 68 -17.76 13.90 12.78
CA GLU A 68 -17.73 15.11 11.95
C GLU A 68 -16.31 15.68 11.81
N THR A 69 -15.35 15.26 12.61
CA THR A 69 -13.95 15.69 12.51
C THR A 69 -13.22 15.07 11.33
N ILE A 70 -13.72 13.93 10.81
CA ILE A 70 -13.11 13.22 9.69
C ILE A 70 -13.27 14.05 8.42
N CYS A 71 -12.15 14.36 7.77
CA CYS A 71 -12.09 14.96 6.44
C CYS A 71 -11.18 14.14 5.52
N ALA A 72 -11.49 14.15 4.22
CA ALA A 72 -10.72 13.43 3.21
C ALA A 72 -9.98 14.38 2.28
N ILE A 73 -8.72 14.09 2.02
CA ILE A 73 -7.84 14.89 1.17
C ILE A 73 -7.24 13.98 0.11
N THR A 74 -7.19 14.45 -1.13
CA THR A 74 -6.49 13.76 -2.22
C THR A 74 -5.78 14.77 -3.15
N ALA A 75 -4.96 14.27 -4.04
CA ALA A 75 -4.18 15.08 -4.99
C ALA A 75 -4.51 14.66 -6.44
N ALA A 76 -5.66 15.09 -6.96
CA ALA A 76 -6.20 14.73 -8.28
C ALA A 76 -6.43 13.21 -8.48
N MET A 77 -6.76 12.48 -7.40
CA MET A 77 -6.95 11.03 -7.41
C MET A 77 -8.29 10.59 -6.81
N ARG A 78 -9.31 11.47 -6.79
CA ARG A 78 -10.62 11.23 -6.14
C ARG A 78 -11.23 9.86 -6.47
N ASP A 79 -11.43 9.59 -7.76
CA ASP A 79 -12.08 8.36 -8.19
C ASP A 79 -11.16 7.14 -8.03
N GLY A 80 -9.87 7.31 -8.29
CA GLY A 80 -8.89 6.25 -8.20
C GLY A 80 -8.60 5.76 -6.78
N THR A 81 -8.82 6.61 -5.76
CA THR A 81 -8.67 6.27 -4.35
C THR A 81 -10.00 5.91 -3.67
N GLY A 82 -11.10 5.81 -4.44
CA GLY A 82 -12.42 5.45 -3.91
C GLY A 82 -13.14 6.58 -3.16
N LEU A 83 -12.69 7.84 -3.27
CA LEU A 83 -13.27 8.97 -2.55
C LEU A 83 -14.46 9.63 -3.26
N HIS A 84 -14.95 9.05 -4.36
CA HIS A 84 -16.09 9.60 -5.11
C HIS A 84 -17.30 9.83 -4.19
N ASP A 85 -17.77 8.78 -3.55
CA ASP A 85 -18.97 8.83 -2.70
C ASP A 85 -18.78 9.71 -1.47
N PHE A 86 -17.56 9.76 -0.91
CA PHE A 86 -17.24 10.68 0.18
C PHE A 86 -17.37 12.14 -0.28
N SER A 87 -16.89 12.47 -1.48
CA SER A 87 -16.98 13.83 -2.04
C SER A 87 -18.42 14.29 -2.27
N GLU A 88 -19.31 13.36 -2.64
CA GLU A 88 -20.74 13.64 -2.85
C GLU A 88 -21.52 13.77 -1.53
N GLN A 89 -21.22 12.88 -0.55
CA GLN A 89 -21.91 12.87 0.75
C GLN A 89 -21.43 13.96 1.70
N TYR A 90 -20.14 14.30 1.64
CA TYR A 90 -19.50 15.25 2.58
C TYR A 90 -18.68 16.33 1.86
N PRO A 91 -19.28 17.11 0.93
CA PRO A 91 -18.53 18.04 0.07
C PRO A 91 -17.74 19.12 0.81
N VAL A 92 -18.18 19.51 2.02
CA VAL A 92 -17.46 20.51 2.85
C VAL A 92 -16.30 19.92 3.65
N ARG A 93 -16.17 18.60 3.66
CA ARG A 93 -15.09 17.85 4.34
C ARG A 93 -14.19 17.09 3.33
N PHE A 94 -14.39 17.32 2.04
CA PHE A 94 -13.58 16.75 0.97
C PHE A 94 -12.73 17.83 0.32
N PHE A 95 -11.44 17.55 0.12
CA PHE A 95 -10.47 18.47 -0.45
C PHE A 95 -9.63 17.77 -1.52
N ASP A 96 -9.76 18.21 -2.76
CA ASP A 96 -8.86 17.84 -3.85
C ASP A 96 -7.91 19.00 -4.11
N VAL A 97 -6.64 18.83 -3.78
CA VAL A 97 -5.62 19.88 -3.90
C VAL A 97 -4.98 19.95 -5.29
N GLY A 98 -5.47 19.16 -6.25
CA GLY A 98 -4.81 18.99 -7.54
C GLY A 98 -3.52 18.17 -7.42
N ILE A 99 -2.64 18.23 -8.43
CA ILE A 99 -1.37 17.49 -8.42
C ILE A 99 -0.37 18.22 -7.50
N ALA A 100 -0.59 18.12 -6.19
CA ALA A 100 0.19 18.83 -5.16
C ALA A 100 0.24 18.00 -3.85
N GLU A 101 0.86 16.82 -3.92
CA GLU A 101 0.90 15.85 -2.83
C GLU A 101 1.53 16.43 -1.55
N GLY A 102 2.61 17.22 -1.66
CA GLY A 102 3.21 17.92 -0.52
C GLY A 102 2.23 18.88 0.15
N HIS A 103 1.41 19.63 -0.63
CA HIS A 103 0.37 20.48 -0.08
C HIS A 103 -0.72 19.68 0.64
N ALA A 104 -1.12 18.52 0.09
CA ALA A 104 -2.09 17.65 0.74
C ALA A 104 -1.65 17.26 2.15
N VAL A 105 -0.40 16.88 2.34
CA VAL A 105 0.16 16.48 3.63
C VAL A 105 0.32 17.68 4.58
N ALA A 106 0.86 18.81 4.11
CA ALA A 106 0.99 20.01 4.93
C ALA A 106 -0.37 20.55 5.39
N MET A 107 -1.38 20.54 4.51
CA MET A 107 -2.76 20.91 4.85
C MET A 107 -3.35 19.96 5.89
N ALA A 108 -3.15 18.63 5.73
CA ALA A 108 -3.60 17.63 6.71
C ALA A 108 -2.97 17.88 8.09
N ALA A 109 -1.68 18.18 8.15
CA ALA A 109 -1.00 18.51 9.40
C ALA A 109 -1.63 19.72 10.09
N GLY A 110 -1.93 20.79 9.33
CA GLY A 110 -2.62 21.97 9.85
C GLY A 110 -4.02 21.65 10.38
N MET A 111 -4.79 20.81 9.69
CA MET A 111 -6.12 20.36 10.12
C MET A 111 -6.04 19.51 11.38
N ALA A 112 -5.11 18.55 11.46
CA ALA A 112 -4.90 17.73 12.66
C ALA A 112 -4.55 18.59 13.89
N LYS A 113 -3.75 19.62 13.69
CA LYS A 113 -3.40 20.57 14.78
C LYS A 113 -4.61 21.37 15.30
N GLN A 114 -5.67 21.48 14.50
CA GLN A 114 -6.94 22.12 14.89
C GLN A 114 -7.97 21.11 15.41
N GLY A 115 -7.59 19.85 15.62
CA GLY A 115 -8.46 18.82 16.19
C GLY A 115 -9.34 18.09 15.18
N LEU A 116 -9.07 18.23 13.88
CA LEU A 116 -9.69 17.40 12.85
C LEU A 116 -8.94 16.07 12.69
N THR A 117 -9.60 15.09 12.08
CA THR A 117 -9.04 13.79 11.74
C THR A 117 -8.89 13.68 10.20
N PRO A 118 -7.81 14.22 9.62
CA PRO A 118 -7.62 14.19 8.19
C PRO A 118 -7.16 12.81 7.71
N VAL A 119 -7.79 12.33 6.64
CA VAL A 119 -7.44 11.12 5.93
C VAL A 119 -6.94 11.50 4.54
N VAL A 120 -5.65 11.31 4.29
CA VAL A 120 -4.98 11.66 3.02
C VAL A 120 -4.89 10.40 2.17
N ALA A 121 -5.63 10.35 1.06
CA ALA A 121 -5.64 9.22 0.14
C ALA A 121 -4.86 9.55 -1.13
N ILE A 122 -3.71 8.92 -1.29
CA ILE A 122 -2.75 9.14 -2.39
C ILE A 122 -2.15 7.80 -2.82
N TYR A 123 -1.83 7.65 -4.11
CA TYR A 123 -1.10 6.49 -4.59
C TYR A 123 0.31 6.43 -4.01
N SER A 124 0.75 5.24 -3.67
CA SER A 124 2.06 4.97 -3.05
C SER A 124 3.21 5.66 -3.79
N SER A 125 3.32 5.48 -5.11
CA SER A 125 4.38 6.08 -5.91
C SER A 125 4.34 7.61 -5.95
N PHE A 126 3.16 8.24 -5.76
CA PHE A 126 3.01 9.69 -5.77
C PHE A 126 3.22 10.31 -4.38
N LEU A 127 2.95 9.54 -3.32
CA LEU A 127 3.22 9.97 -1.94
C LEU A 127 4.71 10.27 -1.70
N GLN A 128 5.61 9.71 -2.51
CA GLN A 128 7.06 10.02 -2.49
C GLN A 128 7.34 11.53 -2.62
N ARG A 129 6.48 12.29 -3.31
CA ARG A 129 6.63 13.75 -3.47
C ARG A 129 6.39 14.53 -2.18
N ALA A 130 5.78 13.89 -1.18
CA ALA A 130 5.46 14.48 0.12
C ALA A 130 6.34 13.92 1.26
N TYR A 131 7.46 13.24 0.93
CA TYR A 131 8.31 12.60 1.93
C TYR A 131 8.81 13.57 3.01
N ASP A 132 9.24 14.77 2.61
CA ASP A 132 9.64 15.81 3.56
C ASP A 132 8.49 16.24 4.48
N GLN A 133 7.28 16.46 3.93
CA GLN A 133 6.11 16.86 4.68
C GLN A 133 5.60 15.77 5.65
N LEU A 134 5.76 14.49 5.27
CA LEU A 134 5.49 13.37 6.18
C LEU A 134 6.38 13.44 7.42
N ILE A 135 7.65 13.75 7.25
CA ILE A 135 8.61 13.89 8.36
C ILE A 135 8.36 15.20 9.12
N HIS A 136 8.45 16.32 8.42
CA HIS A 136 8.56 17.63 9.02
C HIS A 136 7.23 18.18 9.55
N ASP A 137 6.16 18.02 8.74
CA ASP A 137 4.87 18.63 9.08
C ASP A 137 4.02 17.71 9.95
N THR A 138 4.15 16.36 9.82
CA THR A 138 3.30 15.44 10.57
C THR A 138 4.05 14.70 11.69
N ALA A 139 5.08 13.92 11.36
CA ALA A 139 5.70 12.99 12.31
C ALA A 139 6.51 13.70 13.41
N LEU A 140 7.24 14.76 13.07
CA LEU A 140 8.02 15.55 14.03
C LEU A 140 7.14 16.14 15.14
N SER A 141 5.91 16.51 14.80
CA SER A 141 4.93 17.08 15.73
C SER A 141 3.96 16.01 16.27
N ASP A 142 4.15 14.74 15.96
CA ASP A 142 3.30 13.60 16.35
C ASP A 142 1.80 13.84 16.08
N LEU A 143 1.48 14.46 14.93
CA LEU A 143 0.11 14.81 14.57
C LEU A 143 -0.65 13.60 14.06
N HIS A 144 -1.90 13.46 14.50
CA HIS A 144 -2.78 12.39 14.06
C HIS A 144 -3.31 12.65 12.66
N VAL A 145 -2.60 12.11 11.66
CA VAL A 145 -2.97 12.10 10.24
C VAL A 145 -3.01 10.66 9.76
N VAL A 146 -4.09 10.26 9.10
CA VAL A 146 -4.21 8.94 8.50
C VAL A 146 -3.85 9.02 7.02
N PHE A 147 -2.88 8.23 6.59
CA PHE A 147 -2.46 8.12 5.19
C PHE A 147 -3.01 6.82 4.59
N ALA A 148 -4.00 6.91 3.72
CA ALA A 148 -4.51 5.82 2.91
C ALA A 148 -3.62 5.69 1.66
N VAL A 149 -2.62 4.80 1.74
CA VAL A 149 -1.60 4.62 0.70
C VAL A 149 -2.08 3.55 -0.27
N ASP A 150 -2.74 4.02 -1.30
CA ASP A 150 -3.32 3.18 -2.36
C ASP A 150 -2.25 2.76 -3.38
N ARG A 151 -2.43 1.66 -4.10
CA ARG A 151 -1.48 1.11 -5.08
C ARG A 151 -0.12 0.75 -4.46
N ALA A 152 -0.11 0.26 -3.23
CA ALA A 152 1.09 -0.27 -2.62
C ALA A 152 1.49 -1.61 -3.27
N GLY A 153 2.79 -1.83 -3.46
CA GLY A 153 3.33 -3.01 -4.15
C GLY A 153 3.26 -2.89 -5.67
N MET A 154 3.23 -4.02 -6.36
CA MET A 154 3.18 -4.07 -7.82
C MET A 154 1.77 -3.83 -8.34
N VAL A 155 1.60 -2.84 -9.23
CA VAL A 155 0.29 -2.45 -9.80
C VAL A 155 0.04 -3.03 -11.19
N GLY A 156 1.03 -3.68 -11.78
CA GLY A 156 0.88 -4.41 -13.04
C GLY A 156 0.70 -3.49 -14.25
N ALA A 157 -0.53 -3.39 -14.73
CA ALA A 157 -0.86 -2.73 -16.01
C ALA A 157 -0.48 -1.24 -16.10
N ASP A 158 -0.37 -0.54 -14.97
CA ASP A 158 0.01 0.88 -14.96
C ASP A 158 1.53 1.09 -15.15
N GLY A 159 2.33 0.01 -15.02
CA GLY A 159 3.75 -0.03 -15.34
C GLY A 159 4.67 0.68 -14.34
N GLU A 160 5.91 0.88 -14.76
CA GLU A 160 7.06 1.29 -13.95
C GLU A 160 6.82 2.56 -13.10
N THR A 161 6.06 3.51 -13.62
CA THR A 161 5.83 4.81 -12.95
C THR A 161 4.83 4.75 -11.80
N HIS A 162 4.11 3.63 -11.66
CA HIS A 162 3.01 3.48 -10.69
C HIS A 162 3.27 2.40 -9.63
N HIS A 163 4.29 1.56 -9.77
CA HIS A 163 4.61 0.56 -8.76
C HIS A 163 4.94 1.19 -7.42
N GLY A 164 4.18 0.83 -6.38
CA GLY A 164 4.33 1.30 -5.03
C GLY A 164 5.32 0.46 -4.23
N ILE A 165 6.57 0.41 -4.67
CA ILE A 165 7.58 -0.50 -4.14
C ILE A 165 8.52 0.12 -3.10
N PHE A 166 8.40 1.43 -2.83
CA PHE A 166 9.28 2.15 -1.92
C PHE A 166 8.58 2.59 -0.62
N ASP A 167 7.25 2.62 -0.58
CA ASP A 167 6.46 3.13 0.54
C ASP A 167 6.70 2.35 1.84
N ALA A 168 6.81 1.02 1.78
CA ALA A 168 7.11 0.19 2.93
C ALA A 168 8.41 0.61 3.63
N THR A 169 9.41 1.05 2.85
CA THR A 169 10.71 1.48 3.37
C THR A 169 10.63 2.91 3.89
N PHE A 170 10.29 3.90 3.05
CA PHE A 170 10.39 5.30 3.46
C PHE A 170 9.39 5.66 4.56
N LEU A 171 8.21 5.03 4.63
CA LEU A 171 7.28 5.24 5.73
C LEU A 171 7.77 4.63 7.04
N SER A 172 8.43 3.46 6.96
CA SER A 172 8.87 2.75 8.16
C SER A 172 10.11 3.33 8.82
N GLU A 173 10.88 4.17 8.14
CA GLU A 173 12.04 4.87 8.72
C GLU A 173 11.67 6.17 9.42
N ILE A 174 10.43 6.68 9.19
CA ILE A 174 9.95 7.91 9.82
C ILE A 174 9.60 7.61 11.29
N PRO A 175 10.20 8.32 12.27
CA PRO A 175 9.83 8.19 13.68
C PRO A 175 8.34 8.49 13.90
N ASN A 176 7.73 7.84 14.89
CA ASN A 176 6.32 7.95 15.25
C ASN A 176 5.33 7.40 14.20
N MET A 177 5.75 7.07 12.98
CA MET A 177 4.89 6.55 11.92
C MET A 177 4.50 5.10 12.19
N THR A 178 3.20 4.84 12.32
CA THR A 178 2.65 3.48 12.28
C THR A 178 2.33 3.08 10.84
N VAL A 179 2.73 1.88 10.41
CA VAL A 179 2.46 1.39 9.05
C VAL A 179 1.74 0.05 9.10
N LEU A 180 0.48 0.04 8.67
CA LEU A 180 -0.43 -1.11 8.65
C LEU A 180 -0.56 -1.67 7.23
N CYS A 181 -0.65 -3.01 7.12
CA CYS A 181 -0.69 -3.72 5.85
C CYS A 181 -1.84 -4.74 5.82
N PRO A 182 -3.07 -4.35 5.47
CA PRO A 182 -4.18 -5.28 5.35
C PRO A 182 -3.97 -6.26 4.18
N SER A 183 -4.39 -7.51 4.35
CA SER A 183 -4.30 -8.58 3.35
C SER A 183 -5.62 -8.85 2.65
N ASN A 184 -6.73 -8.35 3.21
CA ASN A 184 -8.08 -8.53 2.69
C ASN A 184 -8.98 -7.34 3.09
N PHE A 185 -10.20 -7.33 2.57
CA PHE A 185 -11.15 -6.24 2.79
C PHE A 185 -11.63 -6.11 4.25
N ALA A 186 -11.72 -7.21 4.98
CA ALA A 186 -12.13 -7.17 6.38
C ALA A 186 -11.05 -6.53 7.25
N GLU A 187 -9.79 -6.84 6.97
CA GLU A 187 -8.65 -6.22 7.65
C GLU A 187 -8.50 -4.73 7.30
N LEU A 188 -8.72 -4.35 6.03
CA LEU A 188 -8.69 -2.94 5.65
C LEU A 188 -9.68 -2.11 6.47
N ARG A 189 -10.93 -2.60 6.61
CA ARG A 189 -11.94 -1.93 7.45
C ARG A 189 -11.51 -1.82 8.90
N THR A 190 -11.04 -2.93 9.47
CA THR A 190 -10.59 -2.96 10.87
C THR A 190 -9.38 -2.06 11.09
N MET A 191 -8.42 -2.05 10.18
CA MET A 191 -7.23 -1.21 10.29
C MET A 191 -7.54 0.27 10.06
N LEU A 192 -8.51 0.61 9.20
CA LEU A 192 -8.97 1.98 9.01
C LEU A 192 -9.69 2.51 10.26
N ASP A 193 -10.59 1.69 10.85
CA ASP A 193 -11.23 2.02 12.11
C ASP A 193 -10.19 2.27 13.22
N ARG A 194 -9.20 1.36 13.37
CA ARG A 194 -8.11 1.53 14.33
C ARG A 194 -7.27 2.79 14.07
N ALA A 195 -6.95 3.05 12.81
CA ALA A 195 -6.15 4.22 12.44
C ALA A 195 -6.85 5.52 12.76
N VAL A 196 -8.16 5.58 12.56
CA VAL A 196 -8.97 6.77 12.83
C VAL A 196 -9.24 6.95 14.33
N ASN A 197 -9.57 5.86 15.06
CA ASN A 197 -10.13 5.94 16.39
C ASN A 197 -9.18 5.55 17.53
N GLU A 198 -8.16 4.72 17.29
CA GLU A 198 -7.38 4.09 18.36
C GLU A 198 -5.90 4.49 18.36
N ILE A 199 -5.28 4.58 17.18
CA ILE A 199 -3.84 4.87 17.04
C ILE A 199 -3.62 6.36 17.07
N LYS A 200 -2.69 6.81 17.92
CA LYS A 200 -2.28 8.22 17.98
C LYS A 200 -1.05 8.45 17.10
N GLY A 201 -0.84 9.71 16.70
CA GLY A 201 0.23 10.10 15.79
C GLY A 201 -0.07 9.74 14.33
N PRO A 202 0.93 9.82 13.44
CA PRO A 202 0.74 9.55 12.02
C PRO A 202 0.62 8.05 11.74
N VAL A 203 -0.39 7.68 10.95
CA VAL A 203 -0.68 6.28 10.61
C VAL A 203 -0.82 6.12 9.10
N ALA A 204 -0.07 5.21 8.51
CA ALA A 204 -0.22 4.80 7.12
C ALA A 204 -0.86 3.42 7.03
N ILE A 205 -1.87 3.28 6.17
CA ILE A 205 -2.45 1.99 5.79
C ILE A 205 -2.13 1.80 4.32
N ARG A 206 -1.28 0.82 4.01
CA ARG A 206 -0.87 0.53 2.64
C ARG A 206 -1.60 -0.69 2.09
N TYR A 207 -2.27 -0.53 0.97
CA TYR A 207 -3.05 -1.59 0.32
C TYR A 207 -2.86 -1.57 -1.20
N PRO A 208 -3.00 -2.75 -1.88
CA PRO A 208 -2.71 -2.87 -3.31
C PRO A 208 -3.85 -2.33 -4.17
N ARG A 209 -3.56 -2.19 -5.45
CA ARG A 209 -4.57 -2.07 -6.50
C ARG A 209 -5.29 -3.41 -6.71
N GLY A 210 -6.61 -3.38 -6.88
CA GLY A 210 -7.41 -4.56 -7.23
C GLY A 210 -8.09 -5.24 -6.05
N GLY A 211 -8.44 -6.51 -6.24
CA GLY A 211 -9.21 -7.30 -5.28
C GLY A 211 -8.35 -8.00 -4.24
N GLU A 212 -9.03 -8.65 -3.29
CA GLU A 212 -8.38 -9.50 -2.28
C GLU A 212 -8.14 -10.93 -2.80
N GLY A 213 -7.11 -11.61 -2.29
CA GLY A 213 -6.83 -13.01 -2.55
C GLY A 213 -7.70 -13.99 -1.75
N ASP A 214 -7.23 -15.23 -1.58
CA ASP A 214 -7.98 -16.30 -0.91
C ASP A 214 -7.97 -16.20 0.63
N TYR A 215 -6.98 -15.56 1.22
CA TYR A 215 -6.93 -15.31 2.66
C TYR A 215 -8.03 -14.32 3.09
N LYS A 216 -8.94 -14.76 3.98
CA LYS A 216 -10.16 -14.00 4.37
C LYS A 216 -10.27 -13.73 5.86
N GLU A 217 -9.40 -14.30 6.70
CA GLU A 217 -9.44 -14.09 8.14
C GLU A 217 -9.15 -12.64 8.50
N ASN A 218 -9.80 -12.16 9.56
CA ASN A 218 -9.59 -10.79 10.03
C ASN A 218 -8.71 -10.76 11.28
N SER A 219 -7.44 -10.50 11.09
CA SER A 219 -6.47 -10.30 12.16
C SER A 219 -6.05 -8.82 12.34
N GLY A 220 -6.79 -7.88 11.76
CA GLY A 220 -6.43 -6.46 11.69
C GLY A 220 -6.23 -5.74 13.03
N ARG A 221 -6.63 -6.34 14.17
CA ARG A 221 -6.35 -5.79 15.51
C ARG A 221 -5.03 -6.27 16.11
N GLN A 222 -4.37 -7.26 15.52
CA GLN A 222 -3.08 -7.80 15.96
C GLN A 222 -1.95 -7.19 15.12
N ASN A 223 -0.76 -7.00 15.70
CA ASN A 223 0.40 -6.53 14.94
C ASN A 223 1.01 -7.64 14.07
N LEU A 224 0.91 -8.88 14.55
CA LEU A 224 1.28 -10.09 13.82
C LEU A 224 0.34 -11.23 14.19
N VAL A 225 0.30 -12.27 13.37
CA VAL A 225 -0.44 -13.50 13.65
C VAL A 225 0.27 -14.70 13.04
N VAL A 226 0.30 -15.81 13.79
CA VAL A 226 0.74 -17.11 13.30
C VAL A 226 -0.43 -17.81 12.65
N LEU A 227 -0.37 -17.98 11.33
CA LEU A 227 -1.46 -18.60 10.56
C LEU A 227 -1.32 -20.10 10.46
N ARG A 228 -0.09 -20.61 10.57
CA ARG A 228 0.23 -22.03 10.53
C ARG A 228 1.44 -22.30 11.40
N GLU A 229 1.38 -23.33 12.21
CA GLU A 229 2.54 -23.84 12.95
C GLU A 229 3.36 -24.79 12.07
N GLY A 230 4.68 -24.81 12.30
CA GLY A 230 5.65 -25.66 11.60
C GLY A 230 7.00 -25.58 12.31
N GLU A 231 7.87 -26.57 12.09
CA GLU A 231 9.14 -26.67 12.80
C GLU A 231 10.37 -26.55 11.87
N ASP A 232 10.20 -26.66 10.55
CA ASP A 232 11.33 -26.68 9.62
C ASP A 232 11.78 -25.27 9.23
N ILE A 233 10.86 -24.42 8.77
CA ILE A 233 11.14 -23.06 8.31
C ILE A 233 9.99 -22.11 8.64
N THR A 234 10.31 -20.87 8.99
CA THR A 234 9.33 -19.78 9.08
C THR A 234 9.24 -19.04 7.76
N LEU A 235 8.04 -18.95 7.20
CA LEU A 235 7.70 -18.10 6.07
C LEU A 235 6.96 -16.86 6.58
N CYS A 236 7.47 -15.67 6.26
CA CYS A 236 6.94 -14.42 6.77
C CYS A 236 6.58 -13.47 5.62
N ALA A 237 5.42 -12.81 5.71
CA ALA A 237 5.00 -11.79 4.77
C ALA A 237 4.02 -10.80 5.40
N TYR A 238 3.73 -9.69 4.69
CA TYR A 238 2.67 -8.75 5.02
C TYR A 238 1.79 -8.45 3.79
N GLY A 239 0.63 -7.85 4.04
CA GLY A 239 -0.30 -7.49 2.98
C GLY A 239 -0.75 -8.69 2.16
N THR A 240 -1.08 -8.48 0.91
CA THR A 240 -1.60 -9.55 0.03
C THR A 240 -0.56 -10.62 -0.33
N MET A 241 0.74 -10.37 -0.11
CA MET A 241 1.81 -11.37 -0.30
C MET A 241 1.61 -12.62 0.57
N ILE A 242 0.82 -12.53 1.64
CA ILE A 242 0.49 -13.68 2.49
C ILE A 242 -0.19 -14.82 1.70
N ASN A 243 -0.93 -14.52 0.63
CA ASN A 243 -1.55 -15.54 -0.21
C ASN A 243 -0.50 -16.43 -0.90
N ASN A 244 0.56 -15.82 -1.42
CA ASN A 244 1.65 -16.54 -2.07
C ASN A 244 2.45 -17.38 -1.07
N VAL A 245 2.65 -16.84 0.13
CA VAL A 245 3.34 -17.55 1.23
C VAL A 245 2.52 -18.74 1.74
N LEU A 246 1.20 -18.61 1.88
CA LEU A 246 0.32 -19.72 2.21
C LEU A 246 0.35 -20.80 1.12
N GLY A 247 0.29 -20.39 -0.16
CA GLY A 247 0.46 -21.31 -1.28
C GLY A 247 1.80 -22.04 -1.26
N ALA A 248 2.89 -21.34 -0.95
CA ALA A 248 4.21 -21.95 -0.79
C ALA A 248 4.25 -22.98 0.35
N ALA A 249 3.63 -22.66 1.49
CA ALA A 249 3.54 -23.58 2.62
C ALA A 249 2.78 -24.88 2.28
N GLU A 250 1.72 -24.79 1.46
CA GLU A 250 0.99 -25.97 0.97
C GLU A 250 1.84 -26.83 0.02
N ILE A 251 2.66 -26.20 -0.84
CA ILE A 251 3.59 -26.93 -1.73
C ILE A 251 4.67 -27.63 -0.90
N LEU A 252 5.23 -26.97 0.10
CA LEU A 252 6.24 -27.53 1.01
C LEU A 252 5.70 -28.70 1.83
N HIS A 253 4.48 -28.57 2.36
CA HIS A 253 3.81 -29.66 3.08
C HIS A 253 3.69 -30.95 2.24
N LYS A 254 3.34 -30.83 0.97
CA LYS A 254 3.32 -31.98 0.03
C LYS A 254 4.69 -32.63 -0.17
N GLN A 255 5.77 -31.92 0.15
CA GLN A 255 7.16 -32.40 0.09
C GLN A 255 7.66 -32.89 1.45
N GLY A 256 6.82 -32.90 2.50
CA GLY A 256 7.17 -33.31 3.84
C GLY A 256 7.92 -32.24 4.66
N ILE A 257 7.80 -30.97 4.25
CA ILE A 257 8.41 -29.83 4.96
C ILE A 257 7.30 -29.02 5.65
N GLU A 258 7.38 -28.93 7.00
CA GLU A 258 6.38 -28.25 7.80
C GLU A 258 6.79 -26.78 8.04
N ALA A 259 6.21 -25.90 7.20
CA ALA A 259 6.46 -24.47 7.27
C ALA A 259 5.53 -23.78 8.28
N ARG A 260 6.13 -23.01 9.20
CA ARG A 260 5.44 -22.03 10.04
C ARG A 260 5.13 -20.79 9.17
N VAL A 261 3.91 -20.30 9.19
CA VAL A 261 3.51 -19.10 8.43
C VAL A 261 3.16 -17.97 9.39
N VAL A 262 3.88 -16.87 9.29
CA VAL A 262 3.67 -15.68 10.11
C VAL A 262 3.31 -14.47 9.23
N LYS A 263 2.18 -13.87 9.53
CA LYS A 263 1.68 -12.68 8.87
C LYS A 263 1.95 -11.46 9.75
N ILE A 264 2.57 -10.43 9.18
CA ILE A 264 2.82 -9.14 9.83
C ILE A 264 1.76 -8.14 9.37
N ASN A 265 0.99 -7.61 10.31
CA ASN A 265 -0.05 -6.62 10.04
C ASN A 265 0.47 -5.18 10.21
N ALA A 266 1.44 -4.97 11.12
CA ALA A 266 2.11 -3.69 11.32
C ALA A 266 3.60 -3.85 11.02
N ILE A 267 4.07 -3.26 9.91
CA ILE A 267 5.49 -3.30 9.53
C ILE A 267 6.31 -2.18 10.18
N SER A 268 5.66 -1.23 10.83
CA SER A 268 6.23 -0.22 11.71
C SER A 268 5.22 0.16 12.79
N PRO A 269 5.64 0.22 14.09
CA PRO A 269 6.91 -0.23 14.62
C PRO A 269 7.02 -1.77 14.65
N LEU A 270 8.23 -2.30 14.49
CA LEU A 270 8.56 -3.70 14.76
C LEU A 270 9.11 -3.80 16.20
N TYR A 271 8.46 -4.61 17.02
CA TYR A 271 8.87 -4.74 18.41
C TYR A 271 9.75 -5.97 18.65
N ASP A 272 10.80 -5.81 19.45
CA ASP A 272 11.72 -6.89 19.82
C ASP A 272 11.00 -8.13 20.38
N ARG A 273 9.98 -7.89 21.22
CA ARG A 273 9.18 -8.98 21.83
C ARG A 273 8.50 -9.85 20.78
N ASP A 274 8.06 -9.26 19.67
CA ASP A 274 7.31 -9.94 18.62
C ASP A 274 8.25 -10.84 17.79
N MET A 275 9.55 -10.53 17.73
CA MET A 275 10.51 -11.29 16.92
C MET A 275 10.73 -12.72 17.44
N ARG A 276 10.58 -12.97 18.73
CA ARG A 276 10.64 -14.33 19.29
C ARG A 276 9.43 -15.16 18.83
N GLU A 277 8.26 -14.54 18.75
CA GLU A 277 7.06 -15.19 18.25
C GLU A 277 7.16 -15.42 16.73
N VAL A 278 7.72 -14.48 15.98
CA VAL A 278 7.93 -14.63 14.53
C VAL A 278 8.76 -15.86 14.22
N ILE A 279 9.93 -16.01 14.84
CA ILE A 279 10.83 -17.10 14.51
C ILE A 279 10.35 -18.46 15.09
N GLY A 280 9.64 -18.44 16.22
CA GLY A 280 9.18 -19.65 16.88
C GLY A 280 10.33 -20.60 17.27
N LYS A 281 10.22 -21.86 16.83
CA LYS A 281 11.25 -22.89 17.06
C LYS A 281 12.09 -23.19 15.81
N THR A 282 11.82 -22.52 14.69
CA THR A 282 12.47 -22.80 13.41
C THR A 282 13.90 -22.26 13.38
N LYS A 283 14.77 -22.93 12.64
CA LYS A 283 16.16 -22.52 12.43
C LYS A 283 16.41 -21.81 11.12
N ALA A 284 15.42 -21.84 10.24
CA ALA A 284 15.45 -21.17 8.95
C ALA A 284 14.26 -20.23 8.82
N MET A 285 14.44 -19.13 8.09
CA MET A 285 13.40 -18.13 7.84
C MET A 285 13.50 -17.59 6.43
N LEU A 286 12.34 -17.40 5.79
CA LEU A 286 12.18 -16.70 4.52
C LEU A 286 11.18 -15.57 4.71
N VAL A 287 11.55 -14.35 4.27
CA VAL A 287 10.67 -13.17 4.28
C VAL A 287 10.37 -12.79 2.83
N ALA A 288 9.09 -12.76 2.47
CA ALA A 288 8.62 -12.40 1.13
C ALA A 288 7.93 -11.03 1.14
N GLU A 289 8.40 -10.12 0.29
CA GLU A 289 7.95 -8.72 0.23
C GLU A 289 7.91 -8.19 -1.21
N GLU A 290 6.84 -7.53 -1.61
CA GLU A 290 6.74 -6.83 -2.89
C GLU A 290 7.24 -5.38 -2.79
N CYS A 291 8.49 -5.20 -2.40
CA CYS A 291 9.12 -3.89 -2.22
C CYS A 291 10.60 -3.92 -2.66
N ALA A 292 11.20 -2.74 -2.79
CA ALA A 292 12.64 -2.60 -2.98
C ALA A 292 13.41 -3.23 -1.82
N GLY A 293 14.55 -3.87 -2.12
CA GLY A 293 15.27 -4.69 -1.15
C GLY A 293 15.99 -3.93 -0.05
N VAL A 294 16.39 -2.67 -0.31
CA VAL A 294 17.15 -1.87 0.67
C VAL A 294 16.21 -1.25 1.69
N GLY A 295 16.44 -1.51 2.98
CA GLY A 295 15.61 -0.99 4.07
C GLY A 295 14.26 -1.71 4.24
N CYS A 296 14.03 -2.80 3.53
CA CYS A 296 12.81 -3.59 3.59
C CYS A 296 12.57 -4.16 5.01
N MET A 297 11.35 -4.63 5.27
CA MET A 297 10.98 -5.18 6.58
C MET A 297 11.91 -6.35 6.98
N GLY A 298 12.23 -7.25 6.05
CA GLY A 298 13.10 -8.39 6.32
C GLY A 298 14.50 -7.98 6.76
N GLN A 299 15.10 -6.91 6.19
CA GLN A 299 16.39 -6.38 6.66
C GLN A 299 16.30 -5.80 8.07
N ARG A 300 15.22 -5.06 8.38
CA ARG A 300 14.97 -4.53 9.73
C ARG A 300 14.74 -5.64 10.73
N MET A 301 13.98 -6.67 10.37
CA MET A 301 13.80 -7.88 11.20
C MET A 301 15.14 -8.58 11.45
N ALA A 302 15.96 -8.77 10.41
CA ALA A 302 17.29 -9.38 10.54
C ALA A 302 18.18 -8.62 11.56
N ALA A 303 18.15 -7.27 11.52
CA ALA A 303 18.88 -6.45 12.50
C ALA A 303 18.36 -6.66 13.92
N ILE A 304 17.04 -6.63 14.14
CA ILE A 304 16.43 -6.85 15.47
C ILE A 304 16.75 -8.26 16.00
N LEU A 305 16.61 -9.29 15.14
CA LEU A 305 16.95 -10.67 15.50
C LEU A 305 18.41 -10.81 15.90
N GLY A 306 19.31 -10.16 15.14
CA GLY A 306 20.75 -10.15 15.45
C GLY A 306 21.10 -9.47 16.77
N TRP A 307 20.53 -8.28 17.04
CA TRP A 307 20.72 -7.57 18.30
C TRP A 307 20.21 -8.36 19.51
N ASN A 308 19.10 -9.06 19.36
CA ASN A 308 18.52 -9.89 20.41
C ASN A 308 19.16 -11.30 20.52
N LYS A 309 20.13 -11.64 19.67
CA LYS A 309 20.81 -12.94 19.62
C LYS A 309 19.85 -14.13 19.46
N ILE A 310 18.83 -13.93 18.63
CA ILE A 310 17.80 -14.93 18.30
C ILE A 310 17.70 -15.14 16.77
N SER A 311 18.74 -14.80 16.03
CA SER A 311 18.78 -14.99 14.58
C SER A 311 18.61 -16.47 14.22
N PRO A 312 17.86 -16.79 13.16
CA PRO A 312 17.87 -18.12 12.58
C PRO A 312 19.27 -18.47 12.06
N GLU A 313 19.55 -19.74 11.90
CA GLU A 313 20.80 -20.21 11.29
C GLU A 313 20.88 -19.77 9.82
N ARG A 314 19.73 -19.65 9.16
CA ARG A 314 19.58 -19.25 7.75
C ARG A 314 18.42 -18.28 7.57
N LEU A 315 18.67 -17.19 6.89
CA LEU A 315 17.68 -16.16 6.56
C LEU A 315 17.75 -15.84 5.08
N GLU A 316 16.60 -15.92 4.41
CA GLU A 316 16.43 -15.55 3.01
C GLU A 316 15.43 -14.38 2.89
N LEU A 317 15.76 -13.40 2.07
CA LEU A 317 14.90 -12.24 1.78
C LEU A 317 14.51 -12.27 0.29
N CYS A 318 13.25 -12.54 0.02
CA CYS A 318 12.66 -12.53 -1.31
C CYS A 318 11.95 -11.20 -1.55
N ASN A 319 12.51 -10.36 -2.41
CA ASN A 319 11.98 -9.03 -2.74
C ASN A 319 12.45 -8.59 -4.14
N LEU A 320 12.16 -7.35 -4.53
CA LEU A 320 12.49 -6.82 -5.87
C LEU A 320 13.97 -6.41 -6.02
N GLY A 321 14.78 -6.54 -4.98
CA GLY A 321 16.18 -6.12 -5.01
C GLY A 321 16.33 -4.63 -5.30
N LYS A 322 17.07 -4.29 -6.35
CA LYS A 322 17.30 -2.92 -6.85
C LYS A 322 16.71 -2.73 -8.25
N ALA A 323 15.70 -3.51 -8.63
CA ALA A 323 15.08 -3.44 -9.94
C ALA A 323 13.85 -2.52 -9.94
N PHE A 324 13.56 -1.97 -11.11
CA PHE A 324 12.26 -1.38 -11.43
C PHE A 324 11.46 -2.43 -12.22
N PRO A 325 10.35 -2.95 -11.67
CA PRO A 325 9.51 -3.91 -12.40
C PRO A 325 8.94 -3.28 -13.68
N ALA A 326 8.93 -4.03 -14.77
CA ALA A 326 8.33 -3.61 -16.02
C ALA A 326 6.78 -3.62 -15.95
N GLN A 327 6.12 -3.29 -17.05
CA GLN A 327 4.68 -3.47 -17.20
C GLN A 327 4.37 -4.96 -17.44
N GLY A 328 3.35 -5.48 -16.76
CA GLY A 328 2.86 -6.85 -16.92
C GLY A 328 1.62 -7.07 -16.06
N THR A 329 1.10 -8.29 -15.99
CA THR A 329 0.15 -8.64 -14.92
C THR A 329 0.90 -8.82 -13.60
N VAL A 330 0.23 -8.67 -12.48
CA VAL A 330 0.86 -8.85 -11.16
C VAL A 330 1.41 -10.28 -11.02
N GLU A 331 0.70 -11.27 -11.55
CA GLU A 331 1.11 -12.69 -11.55
C GLU A 331 2.36 -12.94 -12.40
N GLU A 332 2.52 -12.27 -13.55
CA GLU A 332 3.73 -12.35 -14.37
C GLU A 332 4.91 -11.73 -13.63
N LEU A 333 4.71 -10.57 -13.02
CA LEU A 333 5.74 -9.90 -12.23
C LEU A 333 6.14 -10.71 -10.99
N TYR A 334 5.20 -11.34 -10.29
CA TYR A 334 5.54 -12.24 -9.18
C TYR A 334 6.43 -13.39 -9.63
N ARG A 335 6.16 -14.01 -10.80
CA ARG A 335 7.03 -15.05 -11.35
C ARG A 335 8.41 -14.53 -11.75
N GLU A 336 8.47 -13.36 -12.38
CA GLU A 336 9.73 -12.72 -12.79
C GLU A 336 10.65 -12.48 -11.59
N PHE A 337 10.09 -12.03 -10.46
CA PHE A 337 10.84 -11.72 -9.23
C PHE A 337 10.92 -12.90 -8.25
N GLY A 338 10.36 -14.07 -8.58
CA GLY A 338 10.38 -15.23 -7.71
C GLY A 338 9.55 -15.08 -6.44
N LEU A 339 8.47 -14.31 -6.52
CA LEU A 339 7.53 -14.03 -5.42
C LEU A 339 6.22 -14.81 -5.52
N ASP A 340 6.03 -15.62 -6.57
CA ASP A 340 4.92 -16.56 -6.67
C ASP A 340 5.12 -17.77 -5.73
N ALA A 341 4.05 -18.52 -5.47
CA ALA A 341 4.05 -19.61 -4.51
C ALA A 341 5.06 -20.73 -4.83
N GLU A 342 5.19 -21.10 -6.10
CA GLU A 342 6.12 -22.14 -6.54
C GLU A 342 7.58 -21.70 -6.33
N SER A 343 7.91 -20.48 -6.70
CA SER A 343 9.25 -19.90 -6.56
C SER A 343 9.63 -19.75 -5.08
N LEU A 344 8.71 -19.28 -4.23
CA LEU A 344 8.92 -19.16 -2.79
C LEU A 344 9.11 -20.53 -2.13
N ALA A 345 8.32 -21.56 -2.51
CA ALA A 345 8.47 -22.91 -1.99
C ALA A 345 9.82 -23.53 -2.38
N LYS A 346 10.22 -23.36 -3.64
CA LYS A 346 11.54 -23.81 -4.13
C LYS A 346 12.66 -23.16 -3.33
N LYS A 347 12.61 -21.83 -3.16
CA LYS A 347 13.62 -21.07 -2.42
C LYS A 347 13.68 -21.49 -0.95
N ALA A 348 12.53 -21.70 -0.31
CA ALA A 348 12.45 -22.19 1.07
C ALA A 348 13.10 -23.58 1.22
N ALA A 349 12.85 -24.51 0.29
CA ALA A 349 13.47 -25.81 0.28
C ALA A 349 15.01 -25.76 0.05
N GLU A 350 15.49 -24.78 -0.74
CA GLU A 350 16.93 -24.52 -0.92
C GLU A 350 17.59 -24.00 0.36
N VAL A 351 16.90 -23.13 1.09
CA VAL A 351 17.38 -22.59 2.38
C VAL A 351 17.55 -23.67 3.45
N LEU A 352 16.78 -24.75 3.39
CA LEU A 352 16.86 -25.87 4.33
C LEU A 352 18.02 -26.85 4.04
N ARG A 353 18.57 -26.84 2.82
CA ARG A 353 19.73 -27.68 2.45
C ARG A 353 21.05 -27.05 2.88
#